data_8ee48fcdcf3743008aa4588bc3e98212
#
_entry.id   8ee48fcdcf3743008aa4588bc3e98212
#
_cell.length_a   1.000
_cell.length_b   1.000
_cell.length_c   1.000
_cell.angle_alpha   90.00
_cell.angle_beta   90.00
_cell.angle_gamma   90.00
#
_symmetry.space_group_name_H-M   'P 1'
#
loop_
_entity.id
_entity.type
_entity.pdbx_description
1 polymer ?
#
loop_
_entity_poly.entity_id
_entity_poly.type
_entity_poly.pdbx_seq_one_letter_code
_entity_poly.pdbx_strand_id
1 'polypeptide(L)'
;MTRVRIIGSGRAGMSFAGALRAIGMNVVEVLSRGDDLTNAASDVDVVVIATPDAAIAGVSQAMRPNPNCTVLHLSGAQTLATLAQHPRRGSIHPLLPLPNAEIGAERLRMNATFAVSGDPVAREIAEAFGGRVVDVNDGDRATYHAAACVAANHVVGLLGQVERLANSIGLDLACFMDLTRAAMDDAATLGPQRALTGPAARGDWTTLERHLMAIPEDERPAYDAGVSLALQLATGLPGLGARVVVEPAPFDDAIEVLW
;
A
#
# COMPACT_ATOMS: atom_id res chain seq x y z
N MET A 1 18.16 12.39 22.18
CA MET A 1 17.98 11.29 21.19
C MET A 1 16.56 10.81 21.31
N THR A 2 15.75 10.92 20.27
CA THR A 2 14.32 10.55 20.28
C THR A 2 14.15 9.07 20.60
N ARG A 3 13.38 8.76 21.64
CA ARG A 3 13.07 7.40 22.07
C ARG A 3 11.78 6.93 21.40
N VAL A 4 11.85 5.81 20.70
CA VAL A 4 10.73 5.27 19.94
C VAL A 4 10.41 3.86 20.41
N ARG A 5 9.13 3.55 20.63
CA ARG A 5 8.61 2.20 20.80
C ARG A 5 7.74 1.83 19.60
N ILE A 6 7.88 0.59 19.13
CA ILE A 6 7.06 0.07 18.02
C ILE A 6 6.13 -0.99 18.59
N ILE A 7 4.87 -0.99 18.16
CA ILE A 7 3.88 -2.01 18.48
C ILE A 7 3.51 -2.72 17.19
N GLY A 8 3.94 -3.97 17.07
CA GLY A 8 3.79 -4.82 15.89
C GLY A 8 5.13 -5.26 15.35
N SER A 9 5.47 -6.54 15.52
CA SER A 9 6.73 -7.17 15.08
C SER A 9 6.66 -7.75 13.67
N GLY A 10 5.62 -7.37 12.88
CA GLY A 10 5.46 -7.76 11.50
C GLY A 10 6.44 -7.03 10.56
N ARG A 11 6.31 -7.31 9.24
CA ARG A 11 7.17 -6.74 8.19
C ARG A 11 7.28 -5.21 8.27
N ALA A 12 6.18 -4.50 8.41
CA ALA A 12 6.18 -3.04 8.48
C ALA A 12 6.87 -2.52 9.75
N GLY A 13 6.53 -3.07 10.92
CA GLY A 13 7.12 -2.64 12.20
C GLY A 13 8.62 -2.89 12.26
N MET A 14 9.07 -4.05 11.80
CA MET A 14 10.50 -4.39 11.78
C MET A 14 11.27 -3.56 10.75
N SER A 15 10.68 -3.25 9.59
CA SER A 15 11.26 -2.32 8.61
C SER A 15 11.43 -0.92 9.19
N PHE A 16 10.39 -0.42 9.86
CA PHE A 16 10.44 0.87 10.55
C PHE A 16 11.48 0.90 11.66
N ALA A 17 11.55 -0.15 12.49
CA ALA A 17 12.56 -0.27 13.53
C ALA A 17 13.99 -0.20 12.96
N GLY A 18 14.24 -0.94 11.88
CA GLY A 18 15.53 -0.93 11.18
C GLY A 18 15.88 0.44 10.62
N ALA A 19 14.91 1.10 9.94
CA ALA A 19 15.12 2.42 9.37
C ALA A 19 15.37 3.49 10.44
N LEU A 20 14.61 3.50 11.54
CA LEU A 20 14.79 4.43 12.66
C LEU A 20 16.17 4.29 13.33
N ARG A 21 16.59 3.05 13.57
CA ARG A 21 17.94 2.79 14.13
C ARG A 21 19.04 3.29 13.20
N ALA A 22 18.87 3.11 11.90
CA ALA A 22 19.87 3.52 10.91
C ALA A 22 20.04 5.04 10.80
N ILE A 23 19.01 5.83 11.16
CA ILE A 23 19.12 7.31 11.24
C ILE A 23 19.46 7.81 12.66
N GLY A 24 19.83 6.90 13.56
CA GLY A 24 20.28 7.25 14.90
C GLY A 24 19.16 7.48 15.94
N MET A 25 17.90 7.13 15.66
CA MET A 25 16.86 7.15 16.68
C MET A 25 16.97 5.93 17.62
N ASN A 26 16.60 6.11 18.88
CA ASN A 26 16.65 5.04 19.86
C ASN A 26 15.34 4.23 19.85
N VAL A 27 15.32 3.12 19.11
CA VAL A 27 14.21 2.15 19.18
C VAL A 27 14.40 1.30 20.44
N VAL A 28 13.72 1.69 21.53
CA VAL A 28 13.86 1.08 22.85
C VAL A 28 13.31 -0.33 22.90
N GLU A 29 12.21 -0.58 22.16
CA GLU A 29 11.54 -1.88 22.17
C GLU A 29 10.63 -2.05 20.94
N VAL A 30 10.39 -3.30 20.54
CA VAL A 30 9.35 -3.69 19.60
C VAL A 30 8.43 -4.67 20.32
N LEU A 31 7.21 -4.20 20.62
CA LEU A 31 6.18 -5.01 21.26
C LEU A 31 5.42 -5.85 20.25
N SER A 32 5.04 -7.05 20.68
CA SER A 32 4.36 -8.08 19.89
C SER A 32 2.97 -8.40 20.45
N ARG A 33 2.26 -9.28 19.80
CA ARG A 33 0.97 -9.78 20.31
C ARG A 33 1.17 -10.48 21.66
N GLY A 34 0.39 -10.07 22.66
CA GLY A 34 0.42 -10.64 24.02
C GLY A 34 1.23 -9.82 25.02
N ASP A 35 2.02 -8.84 24.56
CA ASP A 35 2.73 -7.95 25.48
C ASP A 35 1.77 -6.95 26.15
N ASP A 36 2.11 -6.52 27.38
CA ASP A 36 1.34 -5.50 28.07
C ASP A 36 1.58 -4.10 27.46
N LEU A 37 0.53 -3.54 26.91
CA LEU A 37 0.57 -2.23 26.26
C LEU A 37 0.25 -1.07 27.21
N THR A 38 -0.18 -1.35 28.44
CA THR A 38 -0.74 -0.33 29.37
C THR A 38 0.18 0.88 29.50
N ASN A 39 1.48 0.67 29.61
CA ASN A 39 2.47 1.73 29.81
C ASN A 39 3.35 1.98 28.55
N ALA A 40 2.91 1.54 27.38
CA ALA A 40 3.71 1.63 26.17
C ALA A 40 4.12 3.08 25.77
N ALA A 41 3.37 4.09 26.20
CA ALA A 41 3.65 5.50 25.96
C ALA A 41 4.35 6.22 27.12
N SER A 42 4.71 5.55 28.22
CA SER A 42 5.10 6.24 29.48
C SER A 42 6.51 6.83 29.45
N ASP A 43 7.45 6.20 28.77
CA ASP A 43 8.89 6.48 28.84
C ASP A 43 9.54 6.68 27.46
N VAL A 44 8.74 7.02 26.44
CA VAL A 44 9.17 7.26 25.06
C VAL A 44 8.57 8.55 24.50
N ASP A 45 9.24 9.13 23.51
CA ASP A 45 8.77 10.33 22.83
C ASP A 45 7.73 10.00 21.75
N VAL A 46 7.87 8.78 21.15
CA VAL A 46 7.02 8.33 20.05
C VAL A 46 6.67 6.85 20.22
N VAL A 47 5.39 6.53 20.01
CA VAL A 47 4.92 5.16 19.79
C VAL A 47 4.47 5.04 18.34
N VAL A 48 4.94 3.99 17.63
CA VAL A 48 4.51 3.67 16.27
C VAL A 48 3.71 2.38 16.29
N ILE A 49 2.43 2.44 15.95
CA ILE A 49 1.55 1.28 15.79
C ILE A 49 1.67 0.76 14.36
N ALA A 50 2.25 -0.42 14.23
CA ALA A 50 2.53 -1.13 12.98
C ALA A 50 1.79 -2.49 12.93
N THR A 51 0.62 -2.55 13.52
CA THR A 51 -0.27 -3.72 13.51
C THR A 51 -1.19 -3.69 12.28
N PRO A 52 -1.91 -4.79 11.97
CA PRO A 52 -2.98 -4.75 10.98
C PRO A 52 -4.01 -3.66 11.29
N ASP A 53 -4.58 -3.07 10.26
CA ASP A 53 -5.49 -1.92 10.35
C ASP A 53 -6.64 -2.14 11.34
N ALA A 54 -7.25 -3.33 11.32
CA ALA A 54 -8.35 -3.70 12.23
C ALA A 54 -7.94 -3.72 13.72
N ALA A 55 -6.65 -3.88 14.02
CA ALA A 55 -6.14 -3.92 15.38
C ALA A 55 -5.74 -2.55 15.95
N ILE A 56 -5.54 -1.53 15.10
CA ILE A 56 -4.99 -0.23 15.51
C ILE A 56 -5.82 0.41 16.64
N ALA A 57 -7.14 0.44 16.49
CA ALA A 57 -8.03 1.05 17.51
C ALA A 57 -7.92 0.33 18.86
N GLY A 58 -7.93 -1.01 18.86
CA GLY A 58 -7.79 -1.81 20.08
C GLY A 58 -6.43 -1.63 20.76
N VAL A 59 -5.35 -1.62 19.96
CA VAL A 59 -3.98 -1.34 20.44
C VAL A 59 -3.91 0.06 21.04
N SER A 60 -4.45 1.06 20.35
CA SER A 60 -4.54 2.42 20.86
C SER A 60 -5.25 2.46 22.22
N GLN A 61 -6.42 1.83 22.33
CA GLN A 61 -7.23 1.81 23.57
C GLN A 61 -6.55 1.08 24.75
N ALA A 62 -5.68 0.13 24.49
CA ALA A 62 -4.95 -0.61 25.53
C ALA A 62 -3.84 0.24 26.20
N MET A 63 -3.42 1.33 25.58
CA MET A 63 -2.37 2.21 26.11
C MET A 63 -2.95 3.34 26.96
N ARG A 64 -2.31 3.69 28.07
CA ARG A 64 -2.61 4.92 28.80
C ARG A 64 -2.13 6.13 28.01
N PRO A 65 -2.99 7.15 27.80
CA PRO A 65 -2.59 8.39 27.13
C PRO A 65 -1.45 9.10 27.88
N ASN A 66 -0.48 9.62 27.13
CA ASN A 66 0.60 10.47 27.65
C ASN A 66 0.70 11.72 26.77
N PRO A 67 0.47 12.94 27.32
CA PRO A 67 0.53 14.19 26.54
C PRO A 67 1.93 14.51 26.00
N ASN A 68 2.97 13.89 26.55
CA ASN A 68 4.35 14.09 26.09
C ASN A 68 4.79 13.08 25.03
N CYS A 69 3.97 12.07 24.72
CA CYS A 69 4.27 11.05 23.73
C CYS A 69 3.36 11.21 22.50
N THR A 70 3.95 11.22 21.32
CA THR A 70 3.20 11.18 20.06
C THR A 70 2.90 9.73 19.69
N VAL A 71 1.63 9.41 19.41
CA VAL A 71 1.23 8.09 18.92
C VAL A 71 0.95 8.16 17.42
N LEU A 72 1.68 7.37 16.63
CA LEU A 72 1.55 7.29 15.19
C LEU A 72 1.03 5.92 14.77
N HIS A 73 0.31 5.82 13.66
CA HIS A 73 0.05 4.55 12.98
C HIS A 73 0.61 4.55 11.55
N LEU A 74 0.89 3.35 11.02
CA LEU A 74 1.43 3.17 9.66
C LEU A 74 0.35 2.89 8.60
N SER A 75 -0.94 2.85 8.96
CA SER A 75 -2.02 2.55 8.02
C SER A 75 -2.22 3.68 7.00
N GLY A 76 -2.39 3.29 5.74
CA GLY A 76 -2.81 4.20 4.67
C GLY A 76 -4.31 4.48 4.66
N ALA A 77 -5.13 3.57 5.22
CA ALA A 77 -6.59 3.63 5.20
C ALA A 77 -7.22 4.23 6.46
N GLN A 78 -6.62 3.94 7.64
CA GLN A 78 -7.19 4.37 8.91
C GLN A 78 -7.03 5.87 9.13
N THR A 79 -8.06 6.49 9.70
CA THR A 79 -8.06 7.90 10.09
C THR A 79 -7.48 8.09 11.49
N LEU A 80 -7.17 9.33 11.86
CA LEU A 80 -6.71 9.68 13.20
C LEU A 80 -7.75 9.45 14.31
N ALA A 81 -9.01 9.17 13.94
CA ALA A 81 -10.06 8.80 14.88
C ALA A 81 -9.72 7.51 15.66
N THR A 82 -8.95 6.57 15.04
CA THR A 82 -8.49 5.35 15.73
C THR A 82 -7.55 5.62 16.90
N LEU A 83 -6.95 6.81 16.95
CA LEU A 83 -6.03 7.28 17.98
C LEU A 83 -6.64 8.39 18.86
N ALA A 84 -7.97 8.56 18.86
CA ALA A 84 -8.65 9.74 19.43
C ALA A 84 -8.33 10.01 20.92
N GLN A 85 -8.02 8.99 21.70
CA GLN A 85 -7.67 9.14 23.11
C GLN A 85 -6.29 9.76 23.36
N HIS A 86 -5.39 9.76 22.36
CA HIS A 86 -4.06 10.32 22.50
C HIS A 86 -4.04 11.79 22.08
N PRO A 87 -3.60 12.72 22.97
CA PRO A 87 -3.56 14.15 22.68
C PRO A 87 -2.67 14.48 21.47
N ARG A 88 -1.52 13.81 21.38
CA ARG A 88 -0.59 13.93 20.27
C ARG A 88 -0.68 12.66 19.42
N ARG A 89 -1.24 12.78 18.24
CA ARG A 89 -1.48 11.65 17.34
C ARG A 89 -1.25 12.02 15.89
N GLY A 90 -0.80 11.05 15.11
CA GLY A 90 -0.56 11.25 13.69
C GLY A 90 -0.52 9.93 12.94
N SER A 91 -0.32 10.03 11.65
CA SER A 91 -0.06 8.88 10.79
C SER A 91 1.15 9.15 9.89
N ILE A 92 1.88 8.08 9.59
CA ILE A 92 2.99 8.07 8.67
C ILE A 92 2.92 6.79 7.83
N HIS A 93 2.35 6.87 6.65
CA HIS A 93 2.19 5.72 5.76
C HIS A 93 3.26 5.75 4.66
N PRO A 94 4.20 4.79 4.62
CA PRO A 94 5.16 4.67 3.54
C PRO A 94 4.46 4.13 2.28
N LEU A 95 4.51 4.88 1.18
CA LEU A 95 3.90 4.50 -0.09
C LEU A 95 4.83 3.58 -0.89
N LEU A 96 5.12 2.41 -0.31
CA LEU A 96 5.97 1.38 -0.92
C LEU A 96 5.73 0.02 -0.26
N PRO A 97 6.00 -1.10 -0.97
CA PRO A 97 5.91 -2.43 -0.40
C PRO A 97 7.08 -2.73 0.54
N LEU A 98 6.77 -3.32 1.70
CA LEU A 98 7.71 -3.75 2.72
C LEU A 98 7.73 -5.30 2.78
N PRO A 99 8.50 -5.98 1.89
CA PRO A 99 8.45 -7.44 1.77
C PRO A 99 9.05 -8.17 2.96
N ASN A 100 10.07 -7.60 3.59
CA ASN A 100 10.70 -8.08 4.81
C ASN A 100 11.37 -6.92 5.55
N ALA A 101 11.90 -7.16 6.75
CA ALA A 101 12.48 -6.14 7.62
C ALA A 101 13.68 -5.41 7.01
N GLU A 102 14.58 -6.16 6.36
CA GLU A 102 15.86 -5.66 5.84
C GLU A 102 15.64 -4.79 4.58
N ILE A 103 15.02 -5.37 3.55
CA ILE A 103 14.70 -4.65 2.30
C ILE A 103 13.77 -3.46 2.60
N GLY A 104 12.81 -3.65 3.52
CA GLY A 104 11.89 -2.59 3.90
C GLY A 104 12.60 -1.42 4.59
N ALA A 105 13.53 -1.69 5.51
CA ALA A 105 14.31 -0.65 6.18
C ALA A 105 15.22 0.13 5.20
N GLU A 106 15.77 -0.54 4.21
CA GLU A 106 16.53 0.11 3.13
C GLU A 106 15.64 0.99 2.27
N ARG A 107 14.51 0.45 1.78
CA ARG A 107 13.57 1.19 0.93
C ARG A 107 13.01 2.44 1.60
N LEU A 108 12.71 2.39 2.90
CA LEU A 108 12.23 3.53 3.66
C LEU A 108 13.19 4.73 3.63
N ARG A 109 14.49 4.49 3.43
CA ARG A 109 15.56 5.50 3.39
C ARG A 109 16.05 5.85 1.98
N MET A 110 15.41 5.30 0.93
CA MET A 110 15.78 5.53 -0.46
C MET A 110 14.73 6.39 -1.20
N ASN A 111 14.57 7.64 -0.78
CA ASN A 111 13.62 8.59 -1.40
C ASN A 111 12.15 8.09 -1.42
N ALA A 112 11.73 7.33 -0.42
CA ALA A 112 10.36 6.88 -0.30
C ALA A 112 9.38 8.05 -0.18
N THR A 113 8.16 7.89 -0.70
CA THR A 113 7.08 8.85 -0.44
C THR A 113 6.33 8.42 0.81
N PHE A 114 6.06 9.38 1.70
CA PHE A 114 5.29 9.17 2.93
C PHE A 114 4.05 10.05 2.91
N ALA A 115 2.88 9.44 3.12
CA ALA A 115 1.66 10.18 3.40
C ALA A 115 1.56 10.41 4.92
N VAL A 116 1.43 11.66 5.31
CA VAL A 116 1.39 12.05 6.73
C VAL A 116 0.13 12.83 7.05
N SER A 117 -0.27 12.78 8.32
CA SER A 117 -1.26 13.70 8.90
C SER A 117 -1.10 13.77 10.41
N GLY A 118 -1.68 14.81 11.02
CA GLY A 118 -1.70 15.03 12.46
C GLY A 118 -0.42 15.64 13.02
N ASP A 119 0.15 15.04 14.07
CA ASP A 119 1.31 15.58 14.78
C ASP A 119 2.54 15.74 13.86
N PRO A 120 3.26 16.88 13.92
CA PRO A 120 4.43 17.16 13.08
C PRO A 120 5.54 16.12 13.13
N VAL A 121 5.65 15.35 14.20
CA VAL A 121 6.65 14.27 14.34
C VAL A 121 6.54 13.25 13.21
N ALA A 122 5.35 13.01 12.64
CA ALA A 122 5.20 12.14 11.48
C ALA A 122 6.01 12.64 10.27
N ARG A 123 5.95 13.95 10.01
CA ARG A 123 6.72 14.61 8.95
C ARG A 123 8.22 14.58 9.24
N GLU A 124 8.59 14.93 10.47
CA GLU A 124 10.00 14.96 10.90
C GLU A 124 10.68 13.60 10.70
N ILE A 125 9.99 12.50 11.04
CA ILE A 125 10.50 11.13 10.82
C ILE A 125 10.63 10.83 9.32
N ALA A 126 9.63 11.18 8.50
CA ALA A 126 9.67 10.93 7.05
C ALA A 126 10.82 11.71 6.38
N GLU A 127 11.02 12.96 6.75
CA GLU A 127 12.13 13.81 6.27
C GLU A 127 13.49 13.29 6.74
N ALA A 128 13.59 12.80 7.98
CA ALA A 128 14.80 12.19 8.50
C ALA A 128 15.18 10.89 7.77
N PHE A 129 14.21 10.18 7.19
CA PHE A 129 14.48 9.07 6.25
C PHE A 129 14.96 9.54 4.86
N GLY A 130 14.98 10.85 4.58
CA GLY A 130 15.24 11.39 3.26
C GLY A 130 14.04 11.25 2.31
N GLY A 131 12.85 11.07 2.84
CA GLY A 131 11.63 10.79 2.09
C GLY A 131 10.95 12.05 1.54
N ARG A 132 10.17 11.86 0.48
CA ARG A 132 9.19 12.86 0.03
C ARG A 132 7.96 12.81 0.93
N VAL A 133 7.45 13.94 1.36
CA VAL A 133 6.27 14.00 2.23
C VAL A 133 5.08 14.59 1.47
N VAL A 134 3.93 13.94 1.60
CA VAL A 134 2.63 14.41 1.11
C VAL A 134 1.63 14.43 2.26
N ASP A 135 0.83 15.48 2.36
CA ASP A 135 -0.25 15.55 3.34
C ASP A 135 -1.49 14.85 2.80
N VAL A 136 -2.06 13.94 3.61
CA VAL A 136 -3.30 13.26 3.29
C VAL A 136 -4.26 13.40 4.45
N ASN A 137 -5.30 14.21 4.26
CA ASN A 137 -6.35 14.43 5.26
C ASN A 137 -7.20 13.18 5.46
N ASP A 138 -7.84 13.07 6.63
CA ASP A 138 -8.72 11.94 6.96
C ASP A 138 -9.85 11.74 5.94
N GLY A 139 -10.41 12.82 5.37
CA GLY A 139 -11.45 12.75 4.34
C GLY A 139 -10.97 12.13 3.01
N ASP A 140 -9.70 12.21 2.70
CA ASP A 140 -9.11 11.74 1.44
C ASP A 140 -8.49 10.34 1.55
N ARG A 141 -8.38 9.79 2.76
CA ARG A 141 -7.63 8.55 3.02
C ARG A 141 -8.15 7.36 2.26
N ALA A 142 -9.46 7.19 2.13
CA ALA A 142 -10.03 6.07 1.39
C ALA A 142 -9.63 6.12 -0.09
N THR A 143 -9.73 7.29 -0.72
CA THR A 143 -9.33 7.48 -2.12
C THR A 143 -7.82 7.33 -2.30
N TYR A 144 -7.03 7.91 -1.41
CA TYR A 144 -5.58 7.76 -1.40
C TYR A 144 -5.15 6.29 -1.30
N HIS A 145 -5.74 5.54 -0.34
CA HIS A 145 -5.39 4.14 -0.15
C HIS A 145 -5.87 3.26 -1.32
N ALA A 146 -7.04 3.54 -1.89
CA ALA A 146 -7.50 2.88 -3.11
C ALA A 146 -6.51 3.09 -4.27
N ALA A 147 -6.02 4.31 -4.48
CA ALA A 147 -4.99 4.59 -5.48
C ALA A 147 -3.69 3.82 -5.22
N ALA A 148 -3.25 3.73 -3.95
CA ALA A 148 -2.09 2.93 -3.57
C ALA A 148 -2.29 1.43 -3.85
N CYS A 149 -3.48 0.89 -3.56
CA CYS A 149 -3.83 -0.50 -3.88
C CYS A 149 -3.82 -0.75 -5.40
N VAL A 150 -4.36 0.16 -6.19
CA VAL A 150 -4.31 0.06 -7.66
C VAL A 150 -2.86 0.06 -8.14
N ALA A 151 -2.04 0.99 -7.65
CA ALA A 151 -0.64 1.13 -8.08
C ALA A 151 0.27 -0.06 -7.68
N ALA A 152 -0.10 -0.83 -6.67
CA ALA A 152 0.71 -1.95 -6.18
C ALA A 152 -0.02 -3.30 -6.30
N ASN A 153 -1.09 -3.50 -5.54
CA ASN A 153 -1.74 -4.80 -5.44
C ASN A 153 -2.41 -5.23 -6.75
N HIS A 154 -3.09 -4.30 -7.45
CA HIS A 154 -3.73 -4.62 -8.73
C HIS A 154 -2.69 -4.90 -9.82
N VAL A 155 -1.56 -4.19 -9.82
CA VAL A 155 -0.45 -4.50 -10.74
C VAL A 155 0.06 -5.92 -10.53
N VAL A 156 0.27 -6.33 -9.27
CA VAL A 156 0.65 -7.71 -8.95
C VAL A 156 -0.44 -8.71 -9.36
N GLY A 157 -1.71 -8.37 -9.17
CA GLY A 157 -2.85 -9.19 -9.63
C GLY A 157 -2.86 -9.37 -11.15
N LEU A 158 -2.59 -8.30 -11.91
CA LEU A 158 -2.46 -8.36 -13.38
C LEU A 158 -1.27 -9.23 -13.80
N LEU A 159 -0.13 -9.16 -13.10
CA LEU A 159 1.00 -10.05 -13.38
C LEU A 159 0.65 -11.52 -13.12
N GLY A 160 -0.19 -11.81 -12.12
CA GLY A 160 -0.74 -13.16 -11.92
C GLY A 160 -1.62 -13.62 -13.10
N GLN A 161 -2.40 -12.74 -13.71
CA GLN A 161 -3.13 -13.03 -14.94
C GLN A 161 -2.17 -13.29 -16.10
N VAL A 162 -1.15 -12.46 -16.27
CA VAL A 162 -0.10 -12.68 -17.30
C VAL A 162 0.54 -14.05 -17.13
N GLU A 163 0.89 -14.44 -15.90
CA GLU A 163 1.48 -15.75 -15.60
C GLU A 163 0.58 -16.91 -16.03
N ARG A 164 -0.72 -16.87 -15.69
CA ARG A 164 -1.68 -17.91 -16.08
C ARG A 164 -1.85 -18.01 -17.60
N LEU A 165 -1.99 -16.88 -18.27
CA LEU A 165 -2.09 -16.84 -19.74
C LEU A 165 -0.80 -17.32 -20.41
N ALA A 166 0.37 -16.92 -19.92
CA ALA A 166 1.65 -17.38 -20.42
C ALA A 166 1.82 -18.89 -20.27
N ASN A 167 1.53 -19.42 -19.08
CA ASN A 167 1.63 -20.86 -18.78
C ASN A 167 0.71 -21.69 -19.67
N SER A 168 -0.45 -21.18 -20.08
CA SER A 168 -1.39 -21.90 -20.97
C SER A 168 -0.83 -22.15 -22.37
N ILE A 169 0.22 -21.42 -22.77
CA ILE A 169 0.92 -21.57 -24.04
C ILE A 169 2.39 -21.98 -23.88
N GLY A 170 2.77 -22.44 -22.68
CA GLY A 170 4.11 -22.96 -22.40
C GLY A 170 5.20 -21.90 -22.23
N LEU A 171 4.83 -20.67 -21.87
CA LEU A 171 5.75 -19.57 -21.57
C LEU A 171 5.73 -19.23 -20.08
N ASP A 172 6.86 -18.74 -19.56
CA ASP A 172 7.00 -18.25 -18.19
C ASP A 172 6.68 -16.75 -18.08
N LEU A 173 6.24 -16.30 -16.90
CA LEU A 173 6.06 -14.89 -16.58
C LEU A 173 7.31 -14.05 -16.89
N ALA A 174 8.51 -14.62 -16.71
CA ALA A 174 9.79 -13.96 -16.96
C ALA A 174 9.89 -13.37 -18.38
N CYS A 175 9.27 -14.03 -19.39
CA CYS A 175 9.25 -13.57 -20.78
C CYS A 175 8.56 -12.20 -20.95
N PHE A 176 7.67 -11.83 -20.03
CA PHE A 176 6.87 -10.61 -20.11
C PHE A 176 7.36 -9.49 -19.17
N MET A 177 8.32 -9.78 -18.29
CA MET A 177 8.72 -8.82 -17.26
C MET A 177 9.42 -7.58 -17.82
N ASP A 178 10.21 -7.72 -18.90
CA ASP A 178 10.87 -6.57 -19.50
C ASP A 178 9.88 -5.67 -20.23
N LEU A 179 8.86 -6.26 -20.89
CA LEU A 179 7.75 -5.51 -21.48
C LEU A 179 6.98 -4.74 -20.39
N THR A 180 6.71 -5.38 -19.25
CA THR A 180 6.02 -4.74 -18.14
C THR A 180 6.82 -3.57 -17.57
N ARG A 181 8.12 -3.74 -17.34
CA ARG A 181 8.99 -2.65 -16.83
C ARG A 181 9.02 -1.48 -17.80
N ALA A 182 9.20 -1.75 -19.10
CA ALA A 182 9.21 -0.69 -20.12
C ALA A 182 7.88 0.08 -20.15
N ALA A 183 6.75 -0.61 -20.09
CA ALA A 183 5.43 0.06 -20.04
C ALA A 183 5.25 0.95 -18.80
N MET A 184 5.76 0.52 -17.64
CA MET A 184 5.74 1.32 -16.41
C MET A 184 6.67 2.54 -16.50
N ASP A 185 7.86 2.39 -17.07
CA ASP A 185 8.82 3.49 -17.27
C ASP A 185 8.30 4.51 -18.28
N ASP A 186 7.66 4.05 -19.36
CA ASP A 186 6.98 4.92 -20.32
C ASP A 186 5.83 5.69 -19.66
N ALA A 187 5.00 5.02 -18.87
CA ALA A 187 3.91 5.67 -18.14
C ALA A 187 4.43 6.72 -17.13
N ALA A 188 5.55 6.45 -16.46
CA ALA A 188 6.18 7.39 -15.54
C ALA A 188 6.77 8.62 -16.27
N THR A 189 7.32 8.42 -17.46
CA THR A 189 8.03 9.46 -18.21
C THR A 189 7.09 10.31 -19.09
N LEU A 190 6.16 9.64 -19.78
CA LEU A 190 5.29 10.25 -20.78
C LEU A 190 3.90 10.61 -20.23
N GLY A 191 3.52 10.02 -19.12
CA GLY A 191 2.17 9.96 -18.59
C GLY A 191 1.35 8.84 -19.24
N PRO A 192 0.35 8.28 -18.51
CA PRO A 192 -0.36 7.06 -18.92
C PRO A 192 -1.02 7.16 -20.31
N GLN A 193 -1.61 8.31 -20.66
CA GLN A 193 -2.30 8.46 -21.94
C GLN A 193 -1.35 8.35 -23.14
N ARG A 194 -0.14 8.94 -23.05
CA ARG A 194 0.83 8.91 -24.15
C ARG A 194 1.64 7.62 -24.19
N ALA A 195 1.75 6.94 -23.06
CA ALA A 195 2.41 5.63 -22.96
C ALA A 195 1.53 4.50 -23.50
N LEU A 196 0.20 4.70 -23.60
CA LEU A 196 -0.71 3.68 -24.06
C LEU A 196 -0.46 3.33 -25.54
N THR A 197 -0.21 2.06 -25.80
CA THR A 197 -0.06 1.47 -27.13
C THR A 197 -1.00 0.26 -27.29
N GLY A 198 -0.87 -0.47 -28.38
CA GLY A 198 -1.61 -1.72 -28.58
C GLY A 198 -2.98 -1.55 -29.24
N PRO A 199 -3.79 -2.63 -29.31
CA PRO A 199 -5.03 -2.67 -30.09
C PRO A 199 -6.10 -1.71 -29.53
N ALA A 200 -6.25 -1.58 -28.22
CA ALA A 200 -7.22 -0.66 -27.61
C ALA A 200 -6.93 0.79 -28.00
N ALA A 201 -5.66 1.22 -27.98
CA ALA A 201 -5.27 2.58 -28.37
C ALA A 201 -5.58 2.91 -29.83
N ARG A 202 -5.60 1.90 -30.71
CA ARG A 202 -5.85 2.04 -32.16
C ARG A 202 -7.28 1.71 -32.58
N GLY A 203 -8.15 1.28 -31.64
CA GLY A 203 -9.49 0.81 -31.97
C GLY A 203 -9.53 -0.48 -32.80
N ASP A 204 -8.54 -1.34 -32.64
CA ASP A 204 -8.43 -2.62 -33.36
C ASP A 204 -9.31 -3.69 -32.71
N TRP A 205 -10.61 -3.56 -32.93
CA TRP A 205 -11.64 -4.43 -32.37
C TRP A 205 -11.48 -5.89 -32.76
N THR A 206 -11.05 -6.14 -34.01
CA THR A 206 -10.83 -7.51 -34.52
C THR A 206 -9.78 -8.24 -33.70
N THR A 207 -8.71 -7.55 -33.31
CA THR A 207 -7.66 -8.13 -32.46
C THR A 207 -8.18 -8.37 -31.04
N LEU A 208 -8.93 -7.43 -30.47
CA LEU A 208 -9.52 -7.58 -29.13
C LEU A 208 -10.50 -8.76 -29.06
N GLU A 209 -11.36 -8.94 -30.07
CA GLU A 209 -12.26 -10.09 -30.18
C GLU A 209 -11.50 -11.42 -30.26
N ARG A 210 -10.43 -11.49 -31.08
CA ARG A 210 -9.59 -12.69 -31.14
C ARG A 210 -8.95 -13.02 -29.79
N HIS A 211 -8.51 -12.03 -29.03
CA HIS A 211 -8.00 -12.26 -27.68
C HIS A 211 -9.06 -12.90 -26.79
N LEU A 212 -10.28 -12.34 -26.76
CA LEU A 212 -11.38 -12.88 -25.95
C LEU A 212 -11.75 -14.32 -26.33
N MET A 213 -11.64 -14.67 -27.62
CA MET A 213 -11.90 -16.04 -28.08
C MET A 213 -10.76 -17.01 -27.69
N ALA A 214 -9.53 -16.53 -27.60
CA ALA A 214 -8.35 -17.34 -27.34
C ALA A 214 -8.08 -17.60 -25.87
N ILE A 215 -8.41 -16.64 -24.99
CA ILE A 215 -8.13 -16.74 -23.54
C ILE A 215 -9.17 -17.62 -22.84
N PRO A 216 -8.81 -18.32 -21.74
CA PRO A 216 -9.72 -19.09 -20.91
C PRO A 216 -10.91 -18.23 -20.42
N GLU A 217 -12.07 -18.88 -20.28
CA GLU A 217 -13.32 -18.16 -19.97
C GLU A 217 -13.27 -17.44 -18.61
N ASP A 218 -12.63 -18.04 -17.62
CA ASP A 218 -12.42 -17.51 -16.29
C ASP A 218 -11.48 -16.28 -16.24
N GLU A 219 -10.64 -16.11 -17.25
CA GLU A 219 -9.75 -14.96 -17.39
C GLU A 219 -10.39 -13.75 -18.14
N ARG A 220 -11.49 -13.97 -18.84
CA ARG A 220 -12.15 -12.92 -19.66
C ARG A 220 -12.63 -11.71 -18.86
N PRO A 221 -13.24 -11.84 -17.67
CA PRO A 221 -13.70 -10.68 -16.91
C PRO A 221 -12.57 -9.70 -16.55
N ALA A 222 -11.40 -10.21 -16.14
CA ALA A 222 -10.26 -9.38 -15.82
C ALA A 222 -9.63 -8.75 -17.08
N TYR A 223 -9.59 -9.48 -18.19
CA TYR A 223 -9.14 -8.97 -19.48
C TYR A 223 -10.05 -7.83 -19.97
N ASP A 224 -11.38 -8.00 -19.93
CA ASP A 224 -12.35 -6.98 -20.33
C ASP A 224 -12.27 -5.72 -19.48
N ALA A 225 -12.04 -5.86 -18.18
CA ALA A 225 -11.80 -4.73 -17.29
C ALA A 225 -10.54 -3.96 -17.70
N GLY A 226 -9.46 -4.66 -18.03
CA GLY A 226 -8.21 -4.06 -18.53
C GLY A 226 -8.41 -3.33 -19.86
N VAL A 227 -9.13 -3.94 -20.81
CA VAL A 227 -9.49 -3.30 -22.10
C VAL A 227 -10.33 -2.04 -21.87
N SER A 228 -11.29 -2.09 -20.96
CA SER A 228 -12.14 -0.94 -20.61
C SER A 228 -11.33 0.23 -20.06
N LEU A 229 -10.37 -0.02 -19.18
CA LEU A 229 -9.43 1.00 -18.67
C LEU A 229 -8.57 1.59 -19.80
N ALA A 230 -8.05 0.75 -20.70
CA ALA A 230 -7.26 1.21 -21.84
C ALA A 230 -8.09 2.07 -22.81
N LEU A 231 -9.33 1.68 -23.11
CA LEU A 231 -10.24 2.46 -23.96
C LEU A 231 -10.63 3.81 -23.32
N GLN A 232 -10.91 3.82 -22.01
CA GLN A 232 -11.16 5.06 -21.28
C GLN A 232 -9.97 6.00 -21.39
N LEU A 233 -8.76 5.49 -21.24
CA LEU A 233 -7.54 6.25 -21.36
C LEU A 233 -7.31 6.78 -22.79
N ALA A 234 -7.60 5.96 -23.82
CA ALA A 234 -7.44 6.33 -25.23
C ALA A 234 -8.45 7.40 -25.69
N THR A 235 -9.69 7.32 -25.21
CA THR A 235 -10.80 8.16 -25.67
C THR A 235 -11.05 9.38 -24.79
N GLY A 236 -10.57 9.39 -23.54
CA GLY A 236 -10.92 10.38 -22.53
C GLY A 236 -12.36 10.30 -22.04
N LEU A 237 -13.15 9.33 -22.52
CA LEU A 237 -14.52 9.12 -22.08
C LEU A 237 -14.55 8.27 -20.81
N PRO A 238 -15.47 8.53 -19.87
CA PRO A 238 -15.65 7.64 -18.73
C PRO A 238 -15.99 6.24 -19.24
N GLY A 239 -15.30 5.23 -18.71
CA GLY A 239 -15.49 3.84 -19.13
C GLY A 239 -16.97 3.47 -19.05
N LEU A 240 -17.45 2.74 -20.03
CA LEU A 240 -18.75 2.07 -19.94
C LEU A 240 -18.61 1.05 -18.80
N GLY A 241 -19.03 1.47 -17.59
CA GLY A 241 -18.88 0.68 -16.39
C GLY A 241 -19.47 -0.71 -16.60
N ALA A 242 -18.63 -1.74 -16.64
CA ALA A 242 -19.07 -3.03 -16.16
C ALA A 242 -19.54 -2.76 -14.72
N ARG A 243 -20.86 -2.85 -14.49
CA ARG A 243 -21.40 -2.88 -13.14
C ARG A 243 -20.85 -4.16 -12.50
N VAL A 244 -19.71 -4.04 -11.84
CA VAL A 244 -19.36 -5.02 -10.82
C VAL A 244 -20.35 -4.79 -9.69
N VAL A 245 -21.48 -5.47 -9.76
CA VAL A 245 -22.34 -5.68 -8.60
C VAL A 245 -21.57 -6.61 -7.71
N VAL A 246 -20.74 -6.03 -6.85
CA VAL A 246 -20.16 -6.74 -5.71
C VAL A 246 -21.32 -6.86 -4.72
N GLU A 247 -22.09 -7.95 -4.79
CA GLU A 247 -22.77 -8.41 -3.58
C GLU A 247 -21.67 -8.70 -2.56
N PRO A 248 -21.71 -8.10 -1.36
CA PRO A 248 -20.76 -8.47 -0.32
C PRO A 248 -21.01 -9.93 0.02
N ALA A 249 -20.12 -10.80 -0.46
CA ALA A 249 -20.05 -12.16 0.09
C ALA A 249 -19.78 -12.00 1.59
N PRO A 250 -20.46 -12.75 2.47
CA PRO A 250 -20.12 -12.78 3.87
C PRO A 250 -18.64 -13.12 3.97
N PHE A 251 -17.88 -12.27 4.67
CA PHE A 251 -16.51 -12.58 5.03
C PHE A 251 -16.53 -13.86 5.85
N ASP A 252 -16.23 -14.97 5.21
CA ASP A 252 -15.96 -16.22 5.91
C ASP A 252 -14.60 -16.06 6.58
N ASP A 253 -14.55 -16.19 7.91
CA ASP A 253 -13.37 -16.00 8.77
C ASP A 253 -12.26 -17.05 8.52
N ALA A 254 -12.24 -17.69 7.37
CA ALA A 254 -11.38 -18.82 7.02
C ALA A 254 -10.16 -18.47 6.15
N ILE A 255 -9.69 -17.22 6.15
CA ILE A 255 -8.32 -16.94 5.69
C ILE A 255 -7.45 -16.87 6.95
N GLU A 256 -6.94 -18.01 7.40
CA GLU A 256 -5.73 -18.05 8.23
C GLU A 256 -4.59 -17.41 7.43
N VAL A 257 -4.44 -16.10 7.59
CA VAL A 257 -3.27 -15.41 7.10
C VAL A 257 -2.12 -15.83 8.00
N LEU A 258 -1.27 -16.71 7.50
CA LEU A 258 0.00 -17.07 8.12
C LEU A 258 0.81 -15.78 8.30
N TRP A 259 0.93 -15.36 9.55
CA TRP A 259 1.73 -14.22 10.01
C TRP A 259 3.14 -14.65 10.40
#